data_553b26d8833bffad6dca6e5bcf89412d
#
_entry.id   553b26d8833bffad6dca6e5bcf89412d
#
_cell.length_a   1.000
_cell.length_b   1.000
_cell.length_c   1.000
_cell.angle_alpha   90.00
_cell.angle_beta   90.00
_cell.angle_gamma   90.00
#
_symmetry.space_group_name_H-M   'P 1'
#
loop_
_entity.id
_entity.type
_entity.pdbx_description
1 polymer ?
#
loop_
_entity_poly.entity_id
_entity_poly.type
_entity_poly.pdbx_seq_one_letter_code
_entity_poly.pdbx_strand_id
1 'polypeptide(L)'
;KDFNLKRISFLKSLTKNVGYSDHSPATNNKKNFASMAAIYFGARYIERHITILEPNMTKDGVVSIKPEDIKKIKYFAQLEKSEMKRYLSENFNVNFKQIAGKQKRKLSDTELLNRNYYRGRFCSKIIMNGQIRDLFNWEEKSF
;
A
#
# COMPACT_ATOMS: atom_id res chain seq x y z
N LYS A 1 -9.28 -2.35 -8.33
CA LYS A 1 -10.23 -3.47 -8.35
C LYS A 1 -10.06 -4.37 -7.13
N ASP A 2 -8.84 -4.76 -6.74
CA ASP A 2 -8.60 -5.76 -5.67
C ASP A 2 -7.72 -5.18 -4.57
N PHE A 3 -8.28 -4.25 -3.81
CA PHE A 3 -7.51 -3.58 -2.75
C PHE A 3 -7.05 -4.53 -1.65
N ASN A 4 -7.90 -5.49 -1.22
CA ASN A 4 -7.61 -6.46 -0.16
C ASN A 4 -6.98 -5.82 1.11
N LEU A 5 -7.50 -4.66 1.54
CA LEU A 5 -6.91 -3.87 2.62
C LEU A 5 -6.98 -4.54 4.00
N LYS A 6 -7.82 -5.59 4.18
CA LYS A 6 -7.74 -6.47 5.37
C LYS A 6 -6.36 -7.12 5.54
N ARG A 7 -5.56 -7.21 4.46
CA ARG A 7 -4.19 -7.70 4.55
C ARG A 7 -3.31 -6.83 5.46
N ILE A 8 -3.57 -5.53 5.51
CA ILE A 8 -2.90 -4.61 6.46
C ILE A 8 -3.11 -5.10 7.90
N SER A 9 -4.35 -5.45 8.26
CA SER A 9 -4.66 -5.98 9.61
C SER A 9 -3.94 -7.30 9.89
N PHE A 10 -3.82 -8.17 8.89
CA PHE A 10 -3.04 -9.41 9.02
C PHE A 10 -1.55 -9.10 9.22
N LEU A 11 -0.97 -8.23 8.43
CA LEU A 11 0.45 -7.86 8.57
C LEU A 11 0.72 -7.19 9.93
N LYS A 12 -0.25 -6.43 10.46
CA LYS A 12 -0.14 -5.85 11.82
C LYS A 12 -0.11 -6.87 12.95
N SER A 13 -0.58 -8.09 12.75
CA SER A 13 -0.40 -9.17 13.73
C SER A 13 1.04 -9.69 13.77
N LEU A 14 1.82 -9.46 12.73
CA LEU A 14 3.21 -9.90 12.60
C LEU A 14 4.20 -8.78 12.95
N THR A 15 3.85 -7.51 12.70
CA THR A 15 4.70 -6.34 12.95
C THR A 15 3.85 -5.09 13.22
N LYS A 16 4.37 -4.20 14.08
CA LYS A 16 3.71 -2.91 14.35
C LYS A 16 3.85 -1.91 13.18
N ASN A 17 4.81 -2.12 12.29
CA ASN A 17 5.20 -1.19 11.24
C ASN A 17 4.74 -1.72 9.88
N VAL A 18 3.49 -1.43 9.53
CA VAL A 18 2.91 -1.80 8.24
C VAL A 18 2.70 -0.56 7.40
N GLY A 19 3.28 -0.56 6.20
CA GLY A 19 3.13 0.48 5.19
C GLY A 19 2.23 0.04 4.04
N TYR A 20 1.84 1.01 3.23
CA TYR A 20 1.13 0.82 1.98
C TYR A 20 1.77 1.69 0.90
N SER A 21 2.25 1.05 -0.16
CA SER A 21 2.79 1.70 -1.35
C SER A 21 1.67 1.91 -2.36
N ASP A 22 1.36 3.16 -2.68
CA ASP A 22 0.22 3.54 -3.51
C ASP A 22 0.68 4.05 -4.88
N HIS A 23 0.47 3.23 -5.89
CA HIS A 23 0.70 3.56 -7.30
C HIS A 23 -0.62 3.77 -8.07
N SER A 24 -1.70 4.13 -7.39
CA SER A 24 -2.95 4.44 -8.08
C SER A 24 -2.80 5.70 -8.95
N PRO A 25 -3.49 5.75 -10.11
CA PRO A 25 -3.42 6.91 -11.00
C PRO A 25 -3.83 8.20 -10.29
N ALA A 26 -3.06 9.27 -10.54
CA ALA A 26 -3.27 10.59 -9.96
C ALA A 26 -4.10 11.53 -10.85
N THR A 27 -4.67 10.99 -11.94
CA THR A 27 -5.34 11.79 -12.99
C THR A 27 -6.82 12.07 -12.74
N ASN A 28 -7.39 11.52 -11.65
CA ASN A 28 -8.82 11.68 -11.35
C ASN A 28 -9.06 12.16 -9.90
N ASN A 29 -10.31 12.47 -9.58
CA ASN A 29 -10.74 12.93 -8.26
C ASN A 29 -10.59 11.87 -7.15
N LYS A 30 -10.32 10.60 -7.49
CA LYS A 30 -10.10 9.49 -6.53
C LYS A 30 -8.63 9.22 -6.25
N LYS A 31 -7.72 10.07 -6.73
CA LYS A 31 -6.25 9.89 -6.61
C LYS A 31 -5.73 9.66 -5.20
N ASN A 32 -6.40 10.17 -4.16
CA ASN A 32 -6.00 10.00 -2.76
C ASN A 32 -6.73 8.86 -2.06
N PHE A 33 -7.70 8.24 -2.72
CA PHE A 33 -8.59 7.24 -2.14
C PHE A 33 -7.84 6.03 -1.57
N ALA A 34 -6.92 5.45 -2.34
CA ALA A 34 -6.22 4.22 -1.95
C ALA A 34 -5.34 4.45 -0.70
N SER A 35 -4.61 5.58 -0.65
CA SER A 35 -3.83 6.00 0.51
C SER A 35 -4.72 6.20 1.74
N MET A 36 -5.82 6.95 1.62
CA MET A 36 -6.75 7.21 2.72
C MET A 36 -7.43 5.92 3.21
N ALA A 37 -7.85 5.06 2.29
CA ALA A 37 -8.43 3.76 2.64
C ALA A 37 -7.41 2.88 3.36
N ALA A 38 -6.15 2.84 2.94
CA ALA A 38 -5.10 2.09 3.63
C ALA A 38 -4.87 2.61 5.07
N ILE A 39 -4.88 3.93 5.28
CA ILE A 39 -4.81 4.55 6.62
C ILE A 39 -6.01 4.10 7.47
N TYR A 40 -7.22 4.15 6.93
CA TYR A 40 -8.43 3.67 7.62
C TYR A 40 -8.31 2.20 8.05
N PHE A 41 -7.70 1.34 7.22
CA PHE A 41 -7.43 -0.07 7.54
C PHE A 41 -6.19 -0.25 8.44
N GLY A 42 -5.50 0.82 8.83
CA GLY A 42 -4.46 0.82 9.84
C GLY A 42 -3.03 0.79 9.31
N ALA A 43 -2.80 1.15 8.06
CA ALA A 43 -1.45 1.43 7.58
C ALA A 43 -0.84 2.59 8.38
N ARG A 44 0.39 2.40 8.84
CA ARG A 44 1.13 3.41 9.61
C ARG A 44 1.99 4.29 8.72
N TYR A 45 2.41 3.77 7.60
CA TYR A 45 3.23 4.45 6.60
C TYR A 45 2.54 4.41 5.24
N ILE A 46 2.60 5.52 4.53
CA ILE A 46 2.14 5.63 3.14
C ILE A 46 3.33 6.06 2.29
N GLU A 47 3.63 5.28 1.27
CA GLU A 47 4.58 5.64 0.22
C GLU A 47 3.80 6.10 -1.00
N ARG A 48 4.16 7.26 -1.55
CA ARG A 48 3.48 7.86 -2.69
C ARG A 48 4.44 8.70 -3.53
N HIS A 49 4.37 8.54 -4.85
CA HIS A 49 5.09 9.42 -5.77
C HIS A 49 4.49 10.83 -5.74
N ILE A 50 5.36 11.83 -5.74
CA ILE A 50 5.00 13.25 -5.70
C ILE A 50 5.72 13.97 -6.84
N THR A 51 5.03 14.89 -7.51
CA THR A 51 5.64 15.79 -8.50
C THR A 51 5.04 17.18 -8.45
N ILE A 52 5.87 18.19 -8.69
CA ILE A 52 5.43 19.57 -8.98
C ILE A 52 5.28 19.82 -10.49
N LEU A 53 5.85 18.92 -11.31
CA LEU A 53 5.82 18.99 -12.76
C LEU A 53 4.52 18.42 -13.32
N GLU A 54 4.24 18.70 -14.60
CA GLU A 54 3.13 18.05 -15.30
C GLU A 54 3.38 16.54 -15.46
N PRO A 55 2.32 15.71 -15.44
CA PRO A 55 2.45 14.25 -15.44
C PRO A 55 3.29 13.68 -16.59
N ASN A 56 3.23 14.31 -17.76
CA ASN A 56 3.99 13.90 -18.95
C ASN A 56 5.48 14.29 -18.91
N MET A 57 5.87 15.12 -17.94
CA MET A 57 7.25 15.58 -17.80
C MET A 57 8.08 14.71 -16.84
N THR A 58 7.50 13.67 -16.27
CA THR A 58 8.19 12.77 -15.34
C THR A 58 7.85 11.32 -15.65
N LYS A 59 8.81 10.41 -15.37
CA LYS A 59 8.66 8.98 -15.62
C LYS A 59 7.43 8.38 -14.91
N ASP A 60 7.18 8.79 -13.66
CA ASP A 60 6.09 8.27 -12.83
C ASP A 60 4.96 9.31 -12.64
N GLY A 61 4.86 10.27 -13.55
CA GLY A 61 3.90 11.38 -13.45
C GLY A 61 2.44 10.93 -13.35
N VAL A 62 2.09 9.86 -14.07
CA VAL A 62 0.71 9.31 -14.06
C VAL A 62 0.26 8.87 -12.66
N VAL A 63 1.19 8.40 -11.82
CA VAL A 63 0.92 7.95 -10.45
C VAL A 63 1.37 8.96 -9.39
N SER A 64 1.96 10.08 -9.79
CA SER A 64 2.47 11.12 -8.88
C SER A 64 1.36 12.11 -8.54
N ILE A 65 1.19 12.37 -7.25
CA ILE A 65 0.25 13.38 -6.75
C ILE A 65 0.97 14.72 -6.51
N LYS A 66 0.19 15.78 -6.34
CA LYS A 66 0.71 17.12 -6.03
C LYS A 66 0.90 17.31 -4.52
N PRO A 67 1.72 18.27 -4.08
CA PRO A 67 1.92 18.58 -2.65
C PRO A 67 0.62 18.84 -1.87
N GLU A 68 -0.39 19.43 -2.52
CA GLU A 68 -1.71 19.70 -1.91
C GLU A 68 -2.46 18.41 -1.56
N ASP A 69 -2.23 17.34 -2.31
CA ASP A 69 -2.84 16.04 -2.04
C ASP A 69 -2.25 15.39 -0.79
N ILE A 70 -0.95 15.59 -0.56
CA ILE A 70 -0.29 15.15 0.69
C ILE A 70 -0.91 15.84 1.91
N LYS A 71 -1.19 17.15 1.82
CA LYS A 71 -1.88 17.88 2.90
C LYS A 71 -3.24 17.28 3.21
N LYS A 72 -4.01 16.89 2.17
CA LYS A 72 -5.31 16.21 2.33
C LYS A 72 -5.17 14.83 2.99
N ILE A 73 -4.18 14.03 2.58
CA ILE A 73 -3.90 12.72 3.18
C ILE A 73 -3.47 12.88 4.64
N LYS A 74 -2.61 13.86 4.94
CA LYS A 74 -2.18 14.17 6.30
C LYS A 74 -3.37 14.61 7.19
N TYR A 75 -4.22 15.49 6.71
CA TYR A 75 -5.45 15.89 7.41
C TYR A 75 -6.33 14.67 7.71
N PHE A 76 -6.59 13.83 6.70
CA PHE A 76 -7.37 12.61 6.86
C PHE A 76 -6.77 11.68 7.93
N ALA A 77 -5.45 11.54 7.99
CA ALA A 77 -4.77 10.69 8.96
C ALA A 77 -4.91 11.16 10.43
N GLN A 78 -5.33 12.41 10.65
CA GLN A 78 -5.57 12.98 11.97
C GLN A 78 -7.01 12.81 12.48
N LEU A 79 -7.93 12.36 11.60
CA LEU A 79 -9.33 12.16 11.94
C LEU A 79 -9.50 10.93 12.83
N GLU A 80 -10.55 10.96 13.67
CA GLU A 80 -11.02 9.78 14.37
C GLU A 80 -11.57 8.73 13.40
N LYS A 81 -11.54 7.46 13.80
CA LYS A 81 -11.91 6.33 12.90
C LYS A 81 -13.32 6.43 12.35
N SER A 82 -14.26 6.94 13.12
CA SER A 82 -15.65 7.20 12.70
C SER A 82 -15.72 8.29 11.64
N GLU A 83 -14.95 9.35 11.82
CA GLU A 83 -14.85 10.47 10.87
C GLU A 83 -14.15 10.05 9.58
N MET A 84 -13.08 9.26 9.66
CA MET A 84 -12.44 8.66 8.48
C MET A 84 -13.44 7.86 7.64
N LYS A 85 -14.28 7.04 8.31
CA LYS A 85 -15.31 6.24 7.64
C LYS A 85 -16.32 7.13 6.94
N ARG A 86 -16.82 8.16 7.61
CA ARG A 86 -17.76 9.15 7.05
C ARG A 86 -17.12 9.85 5.87
N TYR A 87 -15.91 10.38 6.02
CA TYR A 87 -15.17 11.08 4.96
C TYR A 87 -15.03 10.21 3.70
N LEU A 88 -14.63 8.94 3.86
CA LEU A 88 -14.50 8.01 2.73
C LEU A 88 -15.85 7.76 2.04
N SER A 89 -16.93 7.61 2.81
CA SER A 89 -18.27 7.38 2.26
C SER A 89 -18.76 8.59 1.45
N GLU A 90 -18.63 9.79 2.00
CA GLU A 90 -19.13 11.03 1.40
C GLU A 90 -18.34 11.45 0.15
N ASN A 91 -17.00 11.31 0.18
CA ASN A 91 -16.14 11.79 -0.90
C ASN A 91 -15.89 10.76 -2.00
N PHE A 92 -16.02 9.45 -1.72
CA PHE A 92 -15.61 8.41 -2.67
C PHE A 92 -16.69 7.34 -2.93
N ASN A 93 -17.84 7.41 -2.28
CA ASN A 93 -18.91 6.41 -2.41
C ASN A 93 -18.40 4.97 -2.21
N VAL A 94 -17.80 4.70 -1.05
CA VAL A 94 -17.01 3.48 -0.80
C VAL A 94 -17.86 2.30 -0.38
N ASN A 95 -17.68 1.18 -1.05
CA ASN A 95 -18.10 -0.13 -0.54
C ASN A 95 -16.98 -0.73 0.33
N PHE A 96 -17.07 -0.55 1.66
CA PHE A 96 -16.06 -1.03 2.61
C PHE A 96 -15.83 -2.53 2.58
N LYS A 97 -16.87 -3.33 2.31
CA LYS A 97 -16.73 -4.79 2.18
C LYS A 97 -15.88 -5.16 0.96
N GLN A 98 -16.09 -4.46 -0.14
CA GLN A 98 -15.35 -4.69 -1.37
C GLN A 98 -13.87 -4.31 -1.24
N ILE A 99 -13.55 -3.12 -0.69
CA ILE A 99 -12.15 -2.67 -0.54
C ILE A 99 -11.41 -3.43 0.57
N ALA A 100 -12.15 -3.89 1.60
CA ALA A 100 -11.58 -4.76 2.63
C ALA A 100 -11.02 -6.04 2.03
N GLY A 101 -11.76 -6.69 1.13
CA GLY A 101 -11.36 -7.90 0.45
C GLY A 101 -10.98 -9.04 1.40
N LYS A 102 -10.04 -9.86 0.97
CA LYS A 102 -9.56 -11.02 1.74
C LYS A 102 -8.32 -10.66 2.56
N GLN A 103 -8.29 -11.11 3.80
CA GLN A 103 -7.14 -10.97 4.69
C GLN A 103 -5.96 -11.84 4.24
N LYS A 104 -6.24 -13.10 3.88
CA LYS A 104 -5.28 -14.05 3.31
C LYS A 104 -5.80 -14.49 1.94
N ARG A 105 -4.94 -14.53 0.95
CA ARG A 105 -5.25 -15.00 -0.41
C ARG A 105 -3.98 -15.51 -1.09
N LYS A 106 -4.17 -16.36 -2.07
CA LYS A 106 -3.08 -16.74 -2.99
C LYS A 106 -2.66 -15.51 -3.83
N LEU A 107 -1.41 -15.49 -4.25
CA LEU A 107 -0.93 -14.51 -5.22
C LEU A 107 -1.65 -14.71 -6.56
N SER A 108 -1.94 -13.62 -7.25
CA SER A 108 -2.41 -13.66 -8.64
C SER A 108 -1.27 -14.02 -9.59
N ASP A 109 -1.61 -14.40 -10.81
CA ASP A 109 -0.60 -14.73 -11.83
C ASP A 109 0.37 -13.57 -12.08
N THR A 110 -0.13 -12.33 -12.12
CA THR A 110 0.70 -11.13 -12.23
C THR A 110 1.65 -10.96 -11.05
N GLU A 111 1.19 -11.21 -9.83
CA GLU A 111 2.04 -11.15 -8.63
C GLU A 111 3.07 -12.28 -8.62
N LEU A 112 2.73 -13.45 -9.13
CA LEU A 112 3.68 -14.57 -9.30
C LEU A 112 4.77 -14.21 -10.30
N LEU A 113 4.42 -13.60 -11.43
CA LEU A 113 5.41 -13.09 -12.40
C LEU A 113 6.34 -12.04 -11.78
N ASN A 114 5.79 -11.09 -11.04
CA ASN A 114 6.59 -10.09 -10.31
C ASN A 114 7.50 -10.73 -9.27
N ARG A 115 6.99 -11.71 -8.51
CA ARG A 115 7.80 -12.48 -7.56
C ARG A 115 9.00 -13.12 -8.25
N ASN A 116 8.78 -13.78 -9.37
CA ASN A 116 9.84 -14.47 -10.12
C ASN A 116 10.85 -13.49 -10.70
N TYR A 117 10.39 -12.34 -11.20
CA TYR A 117 11.25 -11.28 -11.72
C TYR A 117 12.17 -10.66 -10.65
N TYR A 118 11.65 -10.44 -9.44
CA TYR A 118 12.40 -9.83 -8.34
C TYR A 118 13.13 -10.83 -7.44
N ARG A 119 12.97 -12.13 -7.67
CA ARG A 119 13.65 -13.17 -6.91
C ARG A 119 15.16 -12.97 -6.96
N GLY A 120 15.80 -12.93 -5.79
CA GLY A 120 17.25 -12.77 -5.65
C GLY A 120 17.79 -11.37 -5.84
N ARG A 121 16.96 -10.36 -6.13
CA ARG A 121 17.42 -8.97 -6.29
C ARG A 121 17.74 -8.28 -4.97
N PHE A 122 17.07 -8.66 -3.90
CA PHE A 122 17.32 -8.16 -2.57
C PHE A 122 17.55 -9.34 -1.64
N CYS A 123 18.58 -9.24 -0.84
CA CYS A 123 18.81 -10.17 0.24
C CYS A 123 19.16 -9.43 1.52
N SER A 124 18.70 -9.96 2.64
CA SER A 124 19.15 -9.58 3.97
C SER A 124 20.03 -10.68 4.51
N LYS A 125 21.12 -10.33 5.16
CA LYS A 125 21.95 -11.31 5.86
C LYS A 125 21.32 -11.64 7.20
N ILE A 126 21.17 -12.92 7.48
CA ILE A 126 20.70 -13.43 8.76
C ILE A 126 21.70 -14.43 9.33
N ILE A 127 21.70 -14.59 10.64
CA ILE A 127 22.47 -15.63 11.31
C ILE A 127 21.53 -16.78 11.63
N MET A 128 21.76 -17.94 11.01
CA MET A 128 21.07 -19.18 11.33
C MET A 128 22.09 -20.24 11.77
N ASN A 129 21.91 -20.80 12.97
CA ASN A 129 22.80 -21.80 13.55
C ASN A 129 24.29 -21.38 13.53
N GLY A 130 24.57 -20.10 13.84
CA GLY A 130 25.92 -19.54 13.84
C GLY A 130 26.52 -19.24 12.47
N GLN A 131 25.80 -19.48 11.37
CA GLN A 131 26.24 -19.19 10.01
C GLN A 131 25.49 -18.00 9.42
N ILE A 132 26.20 -17.15 8.70
CA ILE A 132 25.59 -16.06 7.93
C ILE A 132 24.98 -16.65 6.66
N ARG A 133 23.71 -16.39 6.43
CA ARG A 133 22.97 -16.76 5.21
C ARG A 133 22.29 -15.55 4.60
N ASP A 134 22.18 -15.56 3.28
CA ASP A 134 21.40 -14.57 2.54
C ASP A 134 19.93 -15.01 2.51
N LEU A 135 19.03 -14.11 2.89
CA LEU A 135 17.58 -14.24 2.68
C LEU A 135 17.18 -13.45 1.43
N PHE A 136 16.67 -14.16 0.45
CA PHE A 136 16.16 -13.54 -0.76
C PHE A 136 14.78 -12.91 -0.53
N ASN A 137 14.49 -11.87 -1.28
CA ASN A 137 13.29 -11.03 -1.14
C ASN A 137 11.97 -11.81 -1.16
N TRP A 138 11.91 -12.91 -1.92
CA TRP A 138 10.70 -13.69 -2.13
C TRP A 138 10.89 -15.16 -1.72
N GLU A 139 11.36 -15.41 -0.53
CA GLU A 139 11.31 -16.76 0.02
C GLU A 139 9.88 -17.14 0.42
N GLU A 140 9.47 -18.34 0.02
CA GLU A 140 8.20 -18.89 0.47
C GLU A 140 8.33 -19.33 1.93
N LYS A 141 7.59 -18.67 2.81
CA LYS A 141 7.36 -19.13 4.17
C LYS A 141 5.91 -19.57 4.28
N SER A 142 5.69 -20.79 4.73
CA SER A 142 4.38 -21.22 5.21
C SER A 142 4.08 -20.49 6.51
N PHE A 143 3.00 -19.74 6.58
CA PHE A 143 2.45 -19.15 7.78
C PHE A 143 1.23 -19.92 8.24
#